data_21d71a4786daa97ac2060f5fd32e72fb
#
_entry.id   21d71a4786daa97ac2060f5fd32e72fb
#
_cell.length_a   1.000
_cell.length_b   1.000
_cell.length_c   1.000
_cell.angle_alpha   90.00
_cell.angle_beta   90.00
_cell.angle_gamma   90.00
#
_symmetry.space_group_name_H-M   'P 1'
#
loop_
_entity.id
_entity.type
_entity.pdbx_description
1 polymer ?
#
loop_
_entity_poly.entity_id
_entity_poly.type
_entity_poly.pdbx_seq_one_letter_code
_entity_poly.pdbx_strand_id
1 'polypeptide(L)'
;NVSFEPGSRYAVEVGPNGQSDRIQSSGSATIGGGEVAVTLENSPNLLTQSEVRSLLGQQYTILSAQQGVSGQFDAVAPNYLFLGTGLSYQPTGVTLSVGRNGTSFASVAQTPNERAVAAAADALAAGNPVYESVLNSGTAGEARQAFRQLSGQIHADIASALVNDSRYLREALNGRLRQAEGLASSSAIKADEGGAWAQLLGAWDHASGDANATGYQASTYGVLVGLDSAAADDWRLGVATGYTRTSLHGGYGSKADSDNYHLAAYGDKQFGALAL
;
A
#
# COMPACT_ATOMS: atom_id res chain seq x y z
N ASN A 1 21.75 -33.96 36.25
CA ASN A 1 21.36 -32.57 36.34
C ASN A 1 22.07 -31.75 35.25
N VAL A 2 21.44 -30.73 34.77
CA VAL A 2 21.96 -29.77 33.80
C VAL A 2 21.79 -28.35 34.37
N SER A 3 22.81 -27.48 34.19
CA SER A 3 22.74 -26.07 34.56
C SER A 3 23.16 -25.21 33.37
N PHE A 4 22.39 -24.15 33.13
CA PHE A 4 22.75 -23.08 32.20
C PHE A 4 23.01 -21.82 33.03
N GLU A 5 24.22 -21.32 32.97
CA GLU A 5 24.63 -20.11 33.70
C GLU A 5 24.29 -18.85 32.87
N PRO A 6 24.16 -17.68 33.52
CA PRO A 6 24.02 -16.41 32.79
C PRO A 6 25.11 -16.23 31.75
N GLY A 7 24.72 -15.83 30.53
CA GLY A 7 25.63 -15.66 29.37
C GLY A 7 26.03 -16.95 28.66
N SER A 8 25.49 -18.10 29.06
CA SER A 8 25.66 -19.34 28.33
C SER A 8 24.96 -19.29 26.98
N ARG A 9 25.44 -20.06 26.00
CA ARG A 9 24.79 -20.22 24.69
C ARG A 9 24.45 -21.68 24.45
N TYR A 10 23.19 -21.98 24.27
CA TYR A 10 22.70 -23.28 23.85
C TYR A 10 22.40 -23.25 22.34
N ALA A 11 23.29 -23.85 21.55
CA ALA A 11 23.09 -24.03 20.12
C ALA A 11 22.14 -25.22 19.89
N VAL A 12 21.10 -25.00 19.08
CA VAL A 12 20.10 -26.03 18.75
C VAL A 12 19.96 -26.10 17.24
N GLU A 13 20.29 -27.26 16.66
CA GLU A 13 20.01 -27.52 15.26
C GLU A 13 18.58 -28.06 15.12
N VAL A 14 17.85 -27.54 14.10
CA VAL A 14 16.47 -27.93 13.78
C VAL A 14 16.34 -28.37 12.33
N GLY A 15 15.46 -29.31 12.07
CA GLY A 15 15.17 -29.80 10.74
C GLY A 15 13.70 -29.65 10.35
N PRO A 16 13.36 -29.71 9.05
CA PRO A 16 12.01 -29.47 8.54
C PRO A 16 10.99 -30.56 8.96
N ASN A 17 11.45 -31.71 9.43
CA ASN A 17 10.58 -32.81 9.80
C ASN A 17 10.32 -32.90 11.33
N GLY A 18 10.50 -31.80 12.07
CA GLY A 18 10.32 -31.76 13.52
C GLY A 18 11.47 -32.39 14.31
N GLN A 19 12.60 -32.66 13.67
CA GLN A 19 13.82 -33.12 14.29
C GLN A 19 14.61 -31.95 14.86
N SER A 20 15.20 -32.14 16.03
CA SER A 20 16.08 -31.14 16.64
C SER A 20 17.07 -31.81 17.59
N ASP A 21 18.14 -31.08 17.85
CA ASP A 21 18.98 -31.35 19.01
C ASP A 21 18.15 -31.23 20.28
N ARG A 22 18.46 -32.12 21.24
CA ARG A 22 17.74 -32.13 22.51
C ARG A 22 18.68 -32.60 23.65
N ILE A 23 18.65 -31.83 24.71
CA ILE A 23 19.24 -32.25 25.99
C ILE A 23 18.21 -33.03 26.78
N GLN A 24 18.55 -34.23 27.19
CA GLN A 24 17.74 -35.06 28.06
C GLN A 24 18.46 -35.29 29.40
N SER A 25 17.80 -34.93 30.50
CA SER A 25 18.33 -35.18 31.86
C SER A 25 17.42 -36.12 32.65
N SER A 26 17.97 -37.12 33.27
CA SER A 26 17.26 -37.95 34.26
C SER A 26 17.08 -37.26 35.61
N GLY A 27 17.80 -36.14 35.84
CA GLY A 27 17.68 -35.29 37.01
C GLY A 27 16.91 -34.01 36.66
N SER A 28 17.23 -32.92 37.36
CA SER A 28 16.71 -31.59 37.13
C SER A 28 17.49 -30.81 36.08
N ALA A 29 16.88 -29.76 35.54
CA ALA A 29 17.53 -28.73 34.73
C ALA A 29 17.29 -27.36 35.37
N THR A 30 18.34 -26.61 35.62
CA THR A 30 18.29 -25.26 36.15
C THR A 30 18.80 -24.28 35.10
N ILE A 31 17.96 -23.29 34.73
CA ILE A 31 18.26 -22.27 33.72
C ILE A 31 18.43 -20.93 34.44
N GLY A 32 19.68 -20.50 34.64
CA GLY A 32 20.02 -19.25 35.27
C GLY A 32 20.08 -18.06 34.28
N GLY A 33 19.79 -18.29 33.04
CA GLY A 33 19.86 -17.31 31.93
C GLY A 33 20.50 -17.90 30.68
N GLY A 34 21.08 -17.03 29.83
CA GLY A 34 21.71 -17.43 28.58
C GLY A 34 20.82 -17.32 27.35
N GLU A 35 21.36 -17.67 26.20
CA GLU A 35 20.69 -17.55 24.88
C GLU A 35 20.54 -18.93 24.23
N VAL A 36 19.37 -19.18 23.66
CA VAL A 36 19.17 -20.29 22.72
C VAL A 36 19.40 -19.77 21.30
N ALA A 37 20.38 -20.34 20.60
CA ALA A 37 20.73 -20.00 19.24
C ALA A 37 20.28 -21.11 18.29
N VAL A 38 19.32 -20.81 17.40
CA VAL A 38 18.70 -21.79 16.53
C VAL A 38 19.33 -21.75 15.14
N THR A 39 19.82 -22.92 14.70
CA THR A 39 20.46 -23.09 13.38
C THR A 39 19.71 -24.19 12.60
N LEU A 40 19.85 -24.18 11.27
CA LEU A 40 19.39 -25.32 10.47
C LEU A 40 20.39 -26.45 10.57
N GLU A 41 19.92 -27.71 10.47
CA GLU A 41 20.76 -28.88 10.41
C GLU A 41 21.91 -28.74 9.40
N ASN A 42 23.14 -29.00 9.82
CA ASN A 42 24.38 -28.82 9.05
C ASN A 42 24.70 -27.34 8.67
N SER A 43 24.16 -26.36 9.35
CA SER A 43 24.50 -24.97 9.17
C SER A 43 25.06 -24.32 10.45
N PRO A 44 26.21 -23.65 10.39
CA PRO A 44 26.77 -22.97 11.57
C PRO A 44 26.08 -21.61 11.89
N ASN A 45 25.23 -21.14 10.97
CA ASN A 45 24.62 -19.81 11.07
C ASN A 45 23.19 -19.90 11.64
N LEU A 46 22.76 -18.85 12.34
CA LEU A 46 21.36 -18.72 12.75
C LEU A 46 20.42 -18.82 11.54
N LEU A 47 19.23 -19.36 11.76
CA LEU A 47 18.20 -19.45 10.72
C LEU A 47 18.00 -18.09 10.04
N THR A 48 18.07 -18.04 8.73
CA THR A 48 17.68 -16.90 7.92
C THR A 48 16.16 -16.68 7.98
N GLN A 49 15.68 -15.49 7.61
CA GLN A 49 14.24 -15.22 7.56
C GLN A 49 13.48 -16.21 6.68
N SER A 50 14.05 -16.62 5.54
CA SER A 50 13.46 -17.60 4.64
C SER A 50 13.40 -19.00 5.25
N GLU A 51 14.39 -19.39 6.03
CA GLU A 51 14.40 -20.67 6.76
C GLU A 51 13.38 -20.67 7.90
N VAL A 52 13.30 -19.58 8.70
CA VAL A 52 12.23 -19.40 9.69
C VAL A 52 10.85 -19.55 9.04
N ARG A 53 10.67 -18.97 7.85
CA ARG A 53 9.42 -19.09 7.10
C ARG A 53 9.12 -20.53 6.66
N SER A 54 10.11 -21.27 6.21
CA SER A 54 9.94 -22.67 5.78
C SER A 54 9.59 -23.61 6.95
N LEU A 55 9.91 -23.20 8.17
CA LEU A 55 9.68 -23.94 9.40
C LEU A 55 8.47 -23.42 10.21
N LEU A 56 7.63 -22.57 9.61
CA LEU A 56 6.47 -21.99 10.29
C LEU A 56 5.56 -23.06 10.89
N GLY A 57 5.21 -22.89 12.17
CA GLY A 57 4.36 -23.80 12.91
C GLY A 57 5.06 -25.02 13.49
N GLN A 58 6.33 -25.23 13.19
CA GLN A 58 7.10 -26.32 13.79
C GLN A 58 7.38 -26.07 15.27
N GLN A 59 7.38 -27.15 16.03
CA GLN A 59 7.69 -27.17 17.45
C GLN A 59 8.71 -28.27 17.75
N TYR A 60 9.70 -27.96 18.59
CA TYR A 60 10.79 -28.84 18.92
C TYR A 60 10.98 -28.89 20.44
N THR A 61 11.00 -30.09 21.03
CA THR A 61 11.41 -30.23 22.44
C THR A 61 12.92 -30.20 22.53
N ILE A 62 13.50 -29.09 22.97
CA ILE A 62 14.95 -28.89 23.01
C ILE A 62 15.60 -29.30 24.35
N LEU A 63 14.81 -29.31 25.43
CA LEU A 63 15.26 -29.72 26.75
C LEU A 63 14.17 -30.53 27.44
N SER A 64 14.55 -31.64 28.07
CA SER A 64 13.68 -32.41 28.94
C SER A 64 14.41 -32.82 30.20
N ALA A 65 13.77 -32.75 31.37
CA ALA A 65 14.33 -33.11 32.67
C ALA A 65 13.29 -33.81 33.52
N GLN A 66 13.57 -35.06 33.94
CA GLN A 66 12.60 -35.91 34.66
C GLN A 66 12.23 -35.34 36.04
N GLN A 67 13.15 -34.63 36.69
CA GLN A 67 12.92 -34.02 38.02
C GLN A 67 12.57 -32.55 37.94
N GLY A 68 12.24 -32.05 36.76
CA GLY A 68 11.74 -30.71 36.54
C GLY A 68 12.75 -29.75 35.91
N VAL A 69 12.19 -28.71 35.32
CA VAL A 69 12.90 -27.53 34.74
C VAL A 69 12.57 -26.33 35.58
N SER A 70 13.57 -25.54 35.95
CA SER A 70 13.43 -24.28 36.68
C SER A 70 14.22 -23.16 36.00
N GLY A 71 13.69 -21.93 36.06
CA GLY A 71 14.28 -20.78 35.43
C GLY A 71 13.93 -20.66 33.94
N GLN A 72 14.54 -19.67 33.26
CA GLN A 72 14.29 -19.37 31.85
C GLN A 72 15.56 -18.85 31.18
N PHE A 73 15.68 -19.06 29.88
CA PHE A 73 16.69 -18.40 29.07
C PHE A 73 16.35 -16.91 28.92
N ASP A 74 17.37 -16.06 28.80
CA ASP A 74 17.23 -14.63 28.63
C ASP A 74 16.74 -14.26 27.23
N ALA A 75 17.16 -15.06 26.21
CA ALA A 75 16.86 -14.81 24.82
C ALA A 75 16.81 -16.10 23.97
N VAL A 76 16.12 -15.99 22.84
CA VAL A 76 16.17 -16.97 21.77
C VAL A 76 16.34 -16.24 20.43
N ALA A 77 17.23 -16.75 19.58
CA ALA A 77 17.53 -16.17 18.28
C ALA A 77 17.41 -17.23 17.17
N PRO A 78 17.03 -16.83 15.93
CA PRO A 78 16.85 -15.46 15.45
C PRO A 78 15.46 -14.89 15.69
N ASN A 79 15.38 -13.54 15.67
CA ASN A 79 14.12 -12.80 15.61
C ASN A 79 14.21 -11.76 14.49
N TYR A 80 13.20 -11.76 13.60
CA TYR A 80 13.00 -10.82 12.51
C TYR A 80 11.80 -9.92 12.80
N LEU A 81 11.42 -9.07 11.87
CA LEU A 81 10.36 -8.08 12.09
C LEU A 81 9.05 -8.74 12.60
N PHE A 82 8.59 -9.78 11.93
CA PHE A 82 7.33 -10.48 12.26
C PHE A 82 7.51 -11.98 12.51
N LEU A 83 8.67 -12.50 12.19
CA LEU A 83 9.00 -13.93 12.26
C LEU A 83 10.15 -14.15 13.22
N GLY A 84 10.15 -15.30 13.90
CA GLY A 84 11.25 -15.66 14.76
C GLY A 84 11.07 -17.00 15.43
N THR A 85 11.85 -17.18 16.45
CA THR A 85 11.83 -18.34 17.34
C THR A 85 11.30 -17.93 18.71
N GLY A 86 10.60 -18.84 19.38
CA GLY A 86 10.04 -18.60 20.70
C GLY A 86 10.21 -19.81 21.60
N LEU A 87 10.27 -19.62 22.92
CA LEU A 87 10.38 -20.68 23.91
C LEU A 87 9.13 -20.77 24.76
N SER A 88 8.69 -22.01 25.00
CA SER A 88 7.61 -22.34 25.93
C SER A 88 8.16 -23.29 26.99
N TYR A 89 7.88 -22.97 28.26
CA TYR A 89 8.40 -23.71 29.40
C TYR A 89 7.30 -24.55 30.02
N GLN A 90 7.59 -25.85 30.17
CA GLN A 90 6.74 -26.83 30.81
C GLN A 90 7.43 -27.31 32.09
N PRO A 91 6.74 -27.93 33.06
CA PRO A 91 7.35 -28.41 34.31
C PRO A 91 8.55 -29.32 34.10
N THR A 92 8.59 -30.08 33.00
CA THR A 92 9.64 -31.04 32.70
C THR A 92 10.33 -30.81 31.36
N GLY A 93 10.12 -29.67 30.70
CA GLY A 93 10.72 -29.43 29.40
C GLY A 93 10.66 -28.02 28.90
N VAL A 94 11.45 -27.74 27.86
CA VAL A 94 11.42 -26.49 27.08
C VAL A 94 11.15 -26.85 25.65
N THR A 95 10.14 -26.20 25.06
CA THR A 95 9.76 -26.36 23.67
C THR A 95 10.11 -25.07 22.90
N LEU A 96 10.85 -25.22 21.81
CA LEU A 96 11.13 -24.20 20.83
C LEU A 96 10.00 -24.21 19.80
N SER A 97 9.46 -23.04 19.47
CA SER A 97 8.52 -22.83 18.37
C SER A 97 9.14 -21.93 17.29
N VAL A 98 8.79 -22.17 16.04
CA VAL A 98 9.19 -21.35 14.89
C VAL A 98 7.93 -20.75 14.29
N GLY A 99 7.85 -19.43 14.21
CA GLY A 99 6.63 -18.79 13.75
C GLY A 99 6.60 -17.27 13.87
N ARG A 100 5.39 -16.76 13.99
CA ARG A 100 5.16 -15.35 14.34
C ARG A 100 5.76 -15.06 15.73
N ASN A 101 6.48 -13.94 15.81
CA ASN A 101 7.12 -13.53 17.07
C ASN A 101 6.20 -12.66 17.97
N GLY A 102 4.90 -12.58 17.64
CA GLY A 102 3.92 -11.80 18.39
C GLY A 102 3.86 -10.30 18.00
N THR A 103 4.76 -9.83 17.15
CA THR A 103 4.71 -8.46 16.64
C THR A 103 3.53 -8.30 15.68
N SER A 104 2.55 -7.46 16.00
CA SER A 104 1.44 -7.18 15.11
C SER A 104 1.88 -6.33 13.92
N PHE A 105 1.24 -6.48 12.76
CA PHE A 105 1.53 -5.64 11.60
C PHE A 105 1.29 -4.16 11.89
N ALA A 106 0.26 -3.84 12.67
CA ALA A 106 -0.08 -2.47 13.05
C ALA A 106 0.97 -1.79 13.94
N SER A 107 1.83 -2.56 14.64
CA SER A 107 2.83 -2.00 15.56
C SER A 107 3.91 -1.19 14.84
N VAL A 108 4.15 -1.44 13.57
CA VAL A 108 5.15 -0.73 12.76
C VAL A 108 4.55 0.38 11.90
N ALA A 109 3.23 0.52 11.88
CA ALA A 109 2.50 1.53 11.13
C ALA A 109 2.64 2.92 11.79
N GLN A 110 2.79 3.96 10.98
CA GLN A 110 2.98 5.33 11.41
C GLN A 110 1.75 6.20 11.19
N THR A 111 1.03 5.99 10.08
CA THR A 111 -0.15 6.78 9.75
C THR A 111 -1.46 6.06 10.07
N PRO A 112 -2.60 6.77 10.18
CA PRO A 112 -3.90 6.14 10.34
C PRO A 112 -4.24 5.16 9.22
N ASN A 113 -3.93 5.50 7.96
CA ASN A 113 -4.15 4.61 6.82
C ASN A 113 -3.29 3.35 6.92
N GLU A 114 -2.00 3.49 7.24
CA GLU A 114 -1.12 2.33 7.44
C GLU A 114 -1.66 1.41 8.54
N ARG A 115 -2.14 1.97 9.66
CA ARG A 115 -2.70 1.17 10.77
C ARG A 115 -3.94 0.40 10.36
N ALA A 116 -4.85 1.05 9.63
CA ALA A 116 -6.07 0.41 9.14
C ALA A 116 -5.76 -0.75 8.19
N VAL A 117 -4.85 -0.53 7.23
CA VAL A 117 -4.41 -1.56 6.28
C VAL A 117 -3.67 -2.69 6.99
N ALA A 118 -2.77 -2.36 7.91
CA ALA A 118 -2.01 -3.35 8.68
C ALA A 118 -2.94 -4.25 9.51
N ALA A 119 -3.94 -3.67 10.17
CA ALA A 119 -4.94 -4.42 10.93
C ALA A 119 -5.79 -5.32 10.02
N ALA A 120 -6.21 -4.82 8.87
CA ALA A 120 -6.94 -5.61 7.88
C ALA A 120 -6.09 -6.77 7.33
N ALA A 121 -4.82 -6.51 7.02
CA ALA A 121 -3.89 -7.55 6.55
C ALA A 121 -3.63 -8.63 7.62
N ASP A 122 -3.50 -8.22 8.89
CA ASP A 122 -3.29 -9.16 10.01
C ASP A 122 -4.52 -10.07 10.22
N ALA A 123 -5.72 -9.58 9.94
CA ALA A 123 -6.97 -10.34 10.03
C ALA A 123 -7.16 -11.39 8.92
N LEU A 124 -6.40 -11.31 7.81
CA LEU A 124 -6.50 -12.26 6.72
C LEU A 124 -5.93 -13.65 7.06
N ALA A 125 -5.06 -13.73 8.04
CA ALA A 125 -4.41 -14.95 8.52
C ALA A 125 -3.49 -15.66 7.48
N ALA A 126 -2.82 -16.70 7.93
CA ALA A 126 -1.87 -17.48 7.12
C ALA A 126 -2.55 -18.13 5.89
N GLY A 127 -1.83 -18.19 4.79
CA GLY A 127 -2.31 -18.72 3.50
C GLY A 127 -2.93 -17.67 2.56
N ASN A 128 -3.23 -16.47 3.05
CA ASN A 128 -3.65 -15.37 2.19
C ASN A 128 -2.43 -14.66 1.57
N PRO A 129 -2.36 -14.46 0.24
CA PRO A 129 -1.19 -13.85 -0.43
C PRO A 129 -0.82 -12.47 0.10
N VAL A 130 -1.80 -11.64 0.49
CA VAL A 130 -1.55 -10.31 1.05
C VAL A 130 -0.91 -10.42 2.43
N TYR A 131 -1.46 -11.27 3.29
CA TYR A 131 -0.88 -11.58 4.60
C TYR A 131 0.57 -12.06 4.47
N GLU A 132 0.81 -13.04 3.59
CA GLU A 132 2.12 -13.62 3.36
C GLU A 132 3.12 -12.58 2.81
N SER A 133 2.67 -11.67 1.95
CA SER A 133 3.50 -10.59 1.42
C SER A 133 3.96 -9.64 2.53
N VAL A 134 3.06 -9.23 3.42
CA VAL A 134 3.39 -8.37 4.57
C VAL A 134 4.29 -9.10 5.55
N LEU A 135 4.00 -10.37 5.84
CA LEU A 135 4.79 -11.21 6.75
C LEU A 135 6.26 -11.33 6.31
N ASN A 136 6.51 -11.26 5.01
CA ASN A 136 7.85 -11.34 4.44
C ASN A 136 8.66 -10.04 4.51
N SER A 137 8.08 -8.93 4.96
CA SER A 137 8.83 -7.70 5.11
C SER A 137 9.99 -7.89 6.08
N GLY A 138 11.20 -7.60 5.62
CA GLY A 138 12.41 -7.72 6.43
C GLY A 138 12.62 -6.53 7.37
N THR A 139 12.05 -5.37 7.01
CA THR A 139 12.17 -4.12 7.76
C THR A 139 10.83 -3.43 7.96
N ALA A 140 10.73 -2.60 9.00
CA ALA A 140 9.54 -1.78 9.22
C ALA A 140 9.26 -0.80 8.05
N GLY A 141 10.31 -0.37 7.33
CA GLY A 141 10.17 0.46 6.13
C GLY A 141 9.45 -0.27 5.00
N GLU A 142 9.85 -1.51 4.71
CA GLU A 142 9.21 -2.37 3.70
C GLU A 142 7.75 -2.67 4.07
N ALA A 143 7.47 -3.00 5.34
CA ALA A 143 6.12 -3.25 5.80
C ALA A 143 5.22 -2.01 5.59
N ARG A 144 5.69 -0.81 5.96
CA ARG A 144 4.95 0.43 5.72
C ARG A 144 4.73 0.72 4.24
N GLN A 145 5.72 0.44 3.39
CA GLN A 145 5.55 0.56 1.94
C GLN A 145 4.45 -0.38 1.43
N ALA A 146 4.43 -1.63 1.89
CA ALA A 146 3.37 -2.58 1.55
C ALA A 146 1.99 -2.07 2.00
N PHE A 147 1.85 -1.52 3.21
CA PHE A 147 0.59 -0.94 3.69
C PHE A 147 0.10 0.21 2.81
N ARG A 148 1.00 1.10 2.38
CA ARG A 148 0.66 2.22 1.50
C ARG A 148 0.19 1.75 0.13
N GLN A 149 0.86 0.75 -0.46
CA GLN A 149 0.45 0.15 -1.73
C GLN A 149 -0.91 -0.55 -1.62
N LEU A 150 -1.18 -1.22 -0.52
CA LEU A 150 -2.44 -1.91 -0.25
C LEU A 150 -3.59 -0.96 0.14
N SER A 151 -3.31 0.29 0.46
CA SER A 151 -4.32 1.26 0.92
C SER A 151 -5.36 1.62 -0.14
N GLY A 152 -5.06 1.40 -1.43
CA GLY A 152 -5.93 1.79 -2.52
C GLY A 152 -6.03 3.31 -2.72
N GLN A 153 -5.16 4.12 -2.11
CA GLN A 153 -5.15 5.58 -2.21
C GLN A 153 -5.19 6.05 -3.66
N ILE A 154 -4.51 5.36 -4.57
CA ILE A 154 -4.45 5.70 -6.00
C ILE A 154 -5.83 5.82 -6.65
N HIS A 155 -6.83 5.05 -6.19
CA HIS A 155 -8.20 5.11 -6.69
C HIS A 155 -8.93 6.39 -6.24
N ALA A 156 -8.66 6.87 -5.03
CA ALA A 156 -9.19 8.14 -4.56
C ALA A 156 -8.50 9.32 -5.25
N ASP A 157 -7.19 9.21 -5.48
CA ASP A 157 -6.39 10.23 -6.14
C ASP A 157 -6.84 10.42 -7.59
N ILE A 158 -7.04 9.34 -8.37
CA ILE A 158 -7.52 9.45 -9.76
C ILE A 158 -8.94 10.02 -9.82
N ALA A 159 -9.82 9.62 -8.90
CA ALA A 159 -11.17 10.18 -8.82
C ALA A 159 -11.13 11.70 -8.55
N SER A 160 -10.27 12.15 -7.64
CA SER A 160 -10.06 13.57 -7.35
C SER A 160 -9.51 14.34 -8.55
N ALA A 161 -8.53 13.77 -9.26
CA ALA A 161 -7.99 14.36 -10.48
C ALA A 161 -9.07 14.52 -11.56
N LEU A 162 -9.92 13.51 -11.78
CA LEU A 162 -10.99 13.54 -12.77
C LEU A 162 -12.08 14.59 -12.43
N VAL A 163 -12.40 14.77 -11.14
CA VAL A 163 -13.28 15.83 -10.70
C VAL A 163 -12.69 17.20 -11.03
N ASN A 164 -11.39 17.40 -10.77
CA ASN A 164 -10.69 18.64 -11.13
C ASN A 164 -10.65 18.83 -12.65
N ASP A 165 -10.41 17.79 -13.43
CA ASP A 165 -10.34 17.82 -14.89
C ASP A 165 -11.68 18.27 -15.53
N SER A 166 -12.81 18.01 -14.86
CA SER A 166 -14.13 18.43 -15.32
C SER A 166 -14.24 19.96 -15.54
N ARG A 167 -13.41 20.76 -14.87
CA ARG A 167 -13.35 22.21 -15.08
C ARG A 167 -12.85 22.57 -16.47
N TYR A 168 -11.89 21.81 -17.03
CA TYR A 168 -11.32 22.10 -18.35
C TYR A 168 -12.37 22.00 -19.45
N LEU A 169 -13.27 21.01 -19.35
CA LEU A 169 -14.42 20.92 -20.27
C LEU A 169 -15.32 22.16 -20.14
N ARG A 170 -15.69 22.57 -18.92
CA ARG A 170 -16.52 23.74 -18.69
C ARG A 170 -15.85 25.03 -19.19
N GLU A 171 -14.56 25.19 -18.91
CA GLU A 171 -13.78 26.33 -19.37
C GLU A 171 -13.68 26.37 -20.89
N ALA A 172 -13.53 25.24 -21.57
CA ALA A 172 -13.51 25.13 -23.02
C ALA A 172 -14.85 25.56 -23.63
N LEU A 173 -15.96 25.07 -23.10
CA LEU A 173 -17.31 25.44 -23.57
C LEU A 173 -17.62 26.92 -23.30
N ASN A 174 -17.35 27.40 -22.10
CA ASN A 174 -17.53 28.82 -21.77
C ASN A 174 -16.61 29.73 -22.60
N GLY A 175 -15.37 29.29 -22.86
CA GLY A 175 -14.46 29.99 -23.75
C GLY A 175 -15.00 30.07 -25.17
N ARG A 176 -15.61 29.01 -25.69
CA ARG A 176 -16.26 28.99 -27.00
C ARG A 176 -17.44 29.98 -27.07
N LEU A 177 -18.32 30.00 -26.07
CA LEU A 177 -19.45 30.93 -26.00
C LEU A 177 -18.97 32.37 -26.01
N ARG A 178 -17.98 32.71 -25.18
CA ARG A 178 -17.38 34.06 -25.15
C ARG A 178 -16.72 34.46 -26.49
N GLN A 179 -16.09 33.54 -27.20
CA GLN A 179 -15.54 33.79 -28.52
C GLN A 179 -16.62 34.06 -29.55
N ALA A 180 -17.70 33.31 -29.51
CA ALA A 180 -18.86 33.49 -30.40
C ALA A 180 -19.56 34.85 -30.21
N GLU A 181 -19.52 35.38 -29.00
CA GLU A 181 -20.05 36.72 -28.66
C GLU A 181 -19.07 37.86 -28.93
N GLY A 182 -17.86 37.58 -29.39
CA GLY A 182 -16.84 38.61 -29.63
C GLY A 182 -16.20 39.17 -28.35
N LEU A 183 -16.43 38.54 -27.20
CA LEU A 183 -15.90 38.96 -25.90
C LEU A 183 -14.47 38.48 -25.60
N ALA A 184 -13.94 37.56 -26.41
CA ALA A 184 -12.58 37.06 -26.29
C ALA A 184 -11.70 37.58 -27.42
N SER A 185 -10.57 38.15 -27.06
CA SER A 185 -9.53 38.58 -28.02
C SER A 185 -8.73 37.37 -28.51
N SER A 186 -9.27 36.53 -29.38
CA SER A 186 -8.48 35.55 -30.09
C SER A 186 -8.71 35.65 -31.59
N SER A 187 -7.63 35.66 -32.32
CA SER A 187 -7.49 35.75 -33.76
C SER A 187 -7.96 34.51 -34.51
N ALA A 188 -9.15 34.04 -34.27
CA ALA A 188 -9.65 32.86 -34.97
C ALA A 188 -11.11 33.08 -35.41
N ILE A 189 -11.26 33.24 -36.71
CA ILE A 189 -12.49 33.06 -37.48
C ILE A 189 -13.73 33.76 -36.90
N LYS A 190 -14.23 34.77 -37.55
CA LYS A 190 -15.53 35.39 -37.28
C LYS A 190 -16.60 34.29 -37.21
N ALA A 191 -17.08 34.02 -36.01
CA ALA A 191 -18.06 32.99 -35.73
C ALA A 191 -19.49 33.54 -35.63
N ASP A 192 -19.82 34.55 -36.46
CA ASP A 192 -21.08 35.24 -36.40
C ASP A 192 -22.27 34.37 -36.83
N GLU A 193 -22.03 33.30 -37.60
CA GLU A 193 -23.10 32.46 -38.15
C GLU A 193 -23.15 31.03 -37.57
N GLY A 194 -22.31 30.76 -36.61
CA GLY A 194 -22.11 29.38 -36.10
C GLY A 194 -21.07 28.60 -36.89
N GLY A 195 -20.63 27.49 -36.37
CA GLY A 195 -19.64 26.65 -37.04
C GLY A 195 -19.07 25.54 -36.24
N ALA A 196 -18.23 24.77 -36.90
CA ALA A 196 -17.43 23.74 -36.28
C ALA A 196 -16.23 24.37 -35.56
N TRP A 197 -15.88 23.83 -34.41
CA TRP A 197 -14.72 24.23 -33.63
C TRP A 197 -13.99 23.02 -33.09
N ALA A 198 -12.71 23.16 -32.82
CA ALA A 198 -11.91 22.16 -32.15
C ALA A 198 -10.96 22.85 -31.17
N GLN A 199 -10.73 22.21 -30.03
CA GLN A 199 -9.81 22.69 -29.01
C GLN A 199 -8.95 21.53 -28.49
N LEU A 200 -7.66 21.77 -28.41
CA LEU A 200 -6.73 20.89 -27.71
C LEU A 200 -6.68 21.27 -26.24
N LEU A 201 -6.65 20.27 -25.39
CA LEU A 201 -6.51 20.40 -23.95
C LEU A 201 -5.15 19.83 -23.51
N GLY A 202 -4.50 20.54 -22.60
CA GLY A 202 -3.29 20.09 -21.91
C GLY A 202 -3.25 20.70 -20.51
N ALA A 203 -3.17 19.87 -19.49
CA ALA A 203 -3.12 20.31 -18.11
C ALA A 203 -2.13 19.48 -17.30
N TRP A 204 -1.52 20.12 -16.31
CA TRP A 204 -0.63 19.50 -15.35
C TRP A 204 -1.05 19.96 -13.96
N ASP A 205 -1.49 19.03 -13.15
CA ASP A 205 -1.95 19.26 -11.80
C ASP A 205 -1.10 18.53 -10.79
N HIS A 206 -1.04 19.04 -9.59
CA HIS A 206 -0.45 18.35 -8.45
C HIS A 206 -1.31 18.57 -7.22
N ALA A 207 -1.37 17.56 -6.39
CA ALA A 207 -1.92 17.66 -5.04
C ALA A 207 -0.82 17.36 -4.03
N SER A 208 -0.70 18.22 -3.03
CA SER A 208 0.22 17.97 -1.91
C SER A 208 -0.33 16.87 -1.02
N GLY A 209 0.57 16.03 -0.50
CA GLY A 209 0.21 15.07 0.53
C GLY A 209 0.10 15.71 1.90
N ASP A 210 -0.36 14.92 2.86
CA ASP A 210 -0.43 15.27 4.27
C ASP A 210 0.27 14.20 5.15
N ALA A 211 0.03 14.22 6.45
CA ALA A 211 0.60 13.25 7.39
C ALA A 211 0.03 11.82 7.21
N ASN A 212 -1.05 11.63 6.44
CA ASN A 212 -1.73 10.36 6.25
C ASN A 212 -1.66 9.81 4.82
N ALA A 213 -1.69 10.69 3.83
CA ALA A 213 -1.74 10.38 2.40
C ALA A 213 -0.63 11.09 1.64
N THR A 214 -0.06 10.42 0.64
CA THR A 214 0.94 11.04 -0.24
C THR A 214 0.29 11.93 -1.28
N GLY A 215 1.01 12.95 -1.74
CA GLY A 215 0.58 13.73 -2.89
C GLY A 215 0.66 12.97 -4.20
N TYR A 216 0.09 13.55 -5.25
CA TYR A 216 0.14 13.03 -6.60
C TYR A 216 0.42 14.13 -7.64
N GLN A 217 0.86 13.71 -8.81
CA GLN A 217 0.95 14.53 -10.01
C GLN A 217 0.05 13.93 -11.08
N ALA A 218 -0.72 14.76 -11.76
CA ALA A 218 -1.58 14.35 -12.85
C ALA A 218 -1.28 15.16 -14.11
N SER A 219 -1.37 14.52 -15.27
CA SER A 219 -1.30 15.17 -16.57
C SER A 219 -2.47 14.71 -17.43
N THR A 220 -3.18 15.68 -18.02
CA THR A 220 -4.34 15.43 -18.85
C THR A 220 -4.13 16.03 -20.22
N TYR A 221 -4.36 15.24 -21.25
CA TYR A 221 -4.31 15.67 -22.67
C TYR A 221 -5.58 15.25 -23.36
N GLY A 222 -6.04 16.05 -24.31
CA GLY A 222 -7.22 15.69 -25.06
C GLY A 222 -7.60 16.64 -26.16
N VAL A 223 -8.72 16.31 -26.79
CA VAL A 223 -9.33 17.11 -27.85
C VAL A 223 -10.83 17.20 -27.60
N LEU A 224 -11.37 18.38 -27.76
CA LEU A 224 -12.80 18.64 -27.83
C LEU A 224 -13.13 19.17 -29.24
N VAL A 225 -14.24 18.71 -29.79
CA VAL A 225 -14.80 19.19 -31.05
C VAL A 225 -16.28 19.48 -30.85
N GLY A 226 -16.78 20.50 -31.50
CA GLY A 226 -18.17 20.85 -31.38
C GLY A 226 -18.71 21.61 -32.57
N LEU A 227 -20.01 21.73 -32.57
CA LEU A 227 -20.78 22.50 -33.53
C LEU A 227 -21.72 23.38 -32.77
N ASP A 228 -21.85 24.64 -33.16
CA ASP A 228 -22.88 25.57 -32.67
C ASP A 228 -23.46 26.39 -33.78
N SER A 229 -24.65 26.90 -33.55
CA SER A 229 -25.35 27.78 -34.48
C SER A 229 -26.23 28.78 -33.72
N ALA A 230 -26.37 29.95 -34.30
CA ALA A 230 -27.40 30.88 -33.88
C ALA A 230 -28.80 30.25 -34.11
N ALA A 231 -29.68 30.40 -33.16
CA ALA A 231 -31.05 29.95 -33.16
C ALA A 231 -31.99 31.17 -33.06
N ALA A 232 -33.33 30.98 -33.12
CA ALA A 232 -34.30 32.04 -32.98
C ALA A 232 -34.18 32.74 -31.62
N ASP A 233 -34.57 34.03 -31.54
CA ASP A 233 -34.67 34.80 -30.31
C ASP A 233 -33.35 35.02 -29.56
N ASP A 234 -32.26 35.28 -30.29
CA ASP A 234 -30.91 35.55 -29.73
C ASP A 234 -30.31 34.37 -28.93
N TRP A 235 -30.76 33.12 -29.16
CA TRP A 235 -30.17 31.95 -28.65
C TRP A 235 -29.04 31.44 -29.54
N ARG A 236 -27.97 30.94 -28.90
CA ARG A 236 -26.97 30.09 -29.53
C ARG A 236 -27.03 28.72 -28.88
N LEU A 237 -27.09 27.66 -29.68
CA LEU A 237 -27.13 26.31 -29.21
C LEU A 237 -26.01 25.50 -29.86
N GLY A 238 -25.40 24.60 -29.10
CA GLY A 238 -24.30 23.76 -29.57
C GLY A 238 -24.24 22.45 -28.89
N VAL A 239 -23.51 21.56 -29.54
CA VAL A 239 -23.13 20.24 -29.00
C VAL A 239 -21.63 20.06 -29.15
N ALA A 240 -21.03 19.35 -28.21
CA ALA A 240 -19.61 19.04 -28.26
C ALA A 240 -19.38 17.59 -27.81
N THR A 241 -18.35 17.00 -28.37
CA THR A 241 -17.82 15.72 -27.92
C THR A 241 -16.30 15.81 -27.82
N GLY A 242 -15.71 14.89 -27.09
CA GLY A 242 -14.26 14.88 -26.96
C GLY A 242 -13.73 13.68 -26.24
N TYR A 243 -12.42 13.62 -26.22
CA TYR A 243 -11.65 12.60 -25.53
C TYR A 243 -10.52 13.26 -24.76
N THR A 244 -10.34 12.83 -23.52
CA THR A 244 -9.16 13.19 -22.72
C THR A 244 -8.58 11.95 -22.08
N ARG A 245 -7.26 11.93 -21.96
CA ARG A 245 -6.52 10.93 -21.20
C ARG A 245 -5.82 11.61 -20.04
N THR A 246 -6.06 11.09 -18.84
CA THR A 246 -5.42 11.54 -17.60
C THR A 246 -4.48 10.46 -17.10
N SER A 247 -3.21 10.79 -16.93
CA SER A 247 -2.19 9.93 -16.32
C SER A 247 -1.80 10.51 -14.97
N LEU A 248 -1.84 9.66 -13.94
CA LEU A 248 -1.56 10.06 -12.56
C LEU A 248 -0.41 9.24 -11.98
N HIS A 249 0.51 9.93 -11.33
CA HIS A 249 1.63 9.36 -10.59
C HIS A 249 1.49 9.74 -9.12
N GLY A 250 1.16 8.76 -8.30
CA GLY A 250 1.08 8.90 -6.86
C GLY A 250 2.38 8.53 -6.15
N GLY A 251 2.39 8.60 -4.83
CA GLY A 251 3.53 8.19 -4.02
C GLY A 251 3.83 6.69 -4.13
N TYR A 252 5.08 6.34 -3.78
CA TYR A 252 5.57 4.96 -3.73
C TYR A 252 5.43 4.17 -5.05
N GLY A 253 5.50 4.88 -6.19
CA GLY A 253 5.46 4.26 -7.50
C GLY A 253 4.06 3.86 -7.98
N SER A 254 2.99 4.28 -7.28
CA SER A 254 1.62 4.04 -7.73
C SER A 254 1.28 4.87 -8.97
N LYS A 255 0.55 4.28 -9.91
CA LYS A 255 0.16 4.91 -11.17
C LYS A 255 -1.27 4.56 -11.50
N ALA A 256 -1.97 5.50 -12.15
CA ALA A 256 -3.29 5.27 -12.71
C ALA A 256 -3.42 6.02 -14.03
N ASP A 257 -4.10 5.43 -14.98
CA ASP A 257 -4.49 6.05 -16.25
C ASP A 257 -6.01 6.00 -16.38
N SER A 258 -6.60 7.04 -16.94
CA SER A 258 -8.03 7.12 -17.24
C SER A 258 -8.26 7.68 -18.62
N ASP A 259 -9.07 6.99 -19.40
CA ASP A 259 -9.56 7.44 -20.69
C ASP A 259 -10.99 7.95 -20.52
N ASN A 260 -11.22 9.22 -20.84
CA ASN A 260 -12.47 9.91 -20.59
C ASN A 260 -13.12 10.37 -21.89
N TYR A 261 -14.38 10.06 -22.07
CA TYR A 261 -15.18 10.46 -23.23
C TYR A 261 -16.20 11.50 -22.77
N HIS A 262 -16.29 12.58 -23.51
CA HIS A 262 -17.13 13.71 -23.18
C HIS A 262 -18.26 13.88 -24.19
N LEU A 263 -19.43 14.19 -23.69
CA LEU A 263 -20.59 14.65 -24.49
C LEU A 263 -21.22 15.81 -23.75
N ALA A 264 -21.42 16.90 -24.43
CA ALA A 264 -22.03 18.10 -23.87
C ALA A 264 -23.02 18.74 -24.85
N ALA A 265 -24.09 19.29 -24.31
CA ALA A 265 -24.94 20.24 -24.96
C ALA A 265 -24.77 21.58 -24.23
N TYR A 266 -24.69 22.69 -24.95
CA TYR A 266 -24.48 24.00 -24.38
C TYR A 266 -25.28 25.06 -25.13
N GLY A 267 -25.52 26.15 -24.48
CA GLY A 267 -26.18 27.26 -25.10
C GLY A 267 -26.12 28.52 -24.24
N ASP A 268 -26.30 29.65 -24.88
CA ASP A 268 -26.41 30.94 -24.24
C ASP A 268 -27.52 31.77 -24.90
N LYS A 269 -27.95 32.78 -24.21
CA LYS A 269 -28.88 33.76 -24.72
C LYS A 269 -28.38 35.17 -24.45
N GLN A 270 -28.44 36.02 -25.46
CA GLN A 270 -28.04 37.41 -25.36
C GLN A 270 -29.23 38.30 -24.96
N PHE A 271 -29.07 39.08 -23.89
CA PHE A 271 -30.03 40.06 -23.41
C PHE A 271 -29.38 41.46 -23.49
N GLY A 272 -29.37 42.04 -24.68
CA GLY A 272 -28.66 43.32 -24.92
C GLY A 272 -27.15 43.17 -24.71
N ALA A 273 -26.61 43.80 -23.69
CA ALA A 273 -25.18 43.69 -23.33
C ALA A 273 -24.87 42.56 -22.34
N LEU A 274 -25.86 41.78 -21.89
CA LEU A 274 -25.71 40.67 -20.95
C LEU A 274 -25.91 39.35 -21.69
N ALA A 275 -24.97 38.43 -21.50
CA ALA A 275 -25.07 37.05 -21.95
C ALA A 275 -25.17 36.11 -20.73
N LEU A 276 -26.08 35.13 -20.78
CA LEU A 276 -26.34 34.14 -19.74
C LEU A 276 -26.37 32.72 -20.32
#